data_9ab7790aa3f1fa92a3886122c017067c
#
_entry.id   9ab7790aa3f1fa92a3886122c017067c
#
_cell.length_a   1.000
_cell.length_b   1.000
_cell.length_c   1.000
_cell.angle_alpha   90.00
_cell.angle_beta   90.00
_cell.angle_gamma   90.00
#
_symmetry.space_group_name_H-M   'P 1'
#
loop_
_entity.id
_entity.type
_entity.pdbx_description
1 polymer ?
#
loop_
_entity_poly.entity_id
_entity_poly.type
_entity_poly.pdbx_seq_one_letter_code
_entity_poly.pdbx_strand_id
1 'polypeptide(L)'
;MDSNEATTSESVSKKKGKTKKVKRKVKSDEAPVQEMEQAEGEETEKKSESGPCFPPTFSVSEIKNKQRRHSMFLKLKEEKRKAPPKEVPKTIENQRIYDETTVNPEDEEVAFDEGTDEFSAYFNRLTNPKVLITTSDRPRGRTVRFCEQLATVIPHAHVYYRRGLALKRVIPQCVSRGFTYLMVINEDRKVPNGLVLCHLPDGPTAHFKVSNVRLRKEMKRRGKDPTEHVPEVILNNFTTRLGHSIGRMFAALFPHDPQFVGRQVATFHNQRDFIFFRFHRYIFKNEKKVGIQELGPRFTLKLRSLQKGTFDSKFGEYEWVHKRHEMDSSRRKFHL
;
A
#
# COMPACT_ATOMS: atom_id res chain seq x y z
N MET A 1 9.43 -52.31 46.85
CA MET A 1 8.62 -53.15 46.00
C MET A 1 8.51 -52.39 44.70
N ASP A 2 9.47 -52.57 43.83
CA ASP A 2 9.50 -53.54 42.71
C ASP A 2 8.49 -53.13 41.64
N SER A 3 8.78 -52.95 40.41
CA SER A 3 9.88 -53.38 39.51
C SER A 3 9.72 -52.63 38.19
N ASN A 4 10.79 -52.15 37.63
CA ASN A 4 11.38 -52.50 36.35
C ASN A 4 10.44 -52.94 35.23
N GLU A 5 10.51 -52.24 34.08
CA GLU A 5 10.98 -52.88 32.85
C GLU A 5 11.26 -51.86 31.74
N ALA A 6 12.46 -51.96 31.23
CA ALA A 6 12.98 -51.35 30.06
C ALA A 6 12.67 -52.16 28.82
N THR A 7 12.35 -51.54 27.69
CA THR A 7 12.57 -52.18 26.39
C THR A 7 13.08 -51.19 25.35
N THR A 8 14.20 -51.56 24.86
CA THR A 8 15.02 -51.08 23.75
C THR A 8 14.37 -51.27 22.37
N SER A 9 14.99 -50.56 21.43
CA SER A 9 15.12 -50.83 19.98
C SER A 9 14.23 -49.92 19.11
N GLU A 10 14.59 -49.40 18.00
CA GLU A 10 15.64 -49.67 17.02
C GLU A 10 15.76 -48.51 16.06
N SER A 11 16.97 -48.22 15.66
CA SER A 11 17.34 -47.29 14.62
C SER A 11 16.96 -47.77 13.23
N VAL A 12 16.23 -47.01 12.45
CA VAL A 12 16.11 -47.24 11.00
C VAL A 12 16.54 -46.00 10.23
N SER A 13 17.72 -46.12 9.66
CA SER A 13 18.28 -45.22 8.64
C SER A 13 17.46 -45.27 7.36
N LYS A 14 16.99 -44.14 6.85
CA LYS A 14 16.47 -44.04 5.50
C LYS A 14 17.27 -43.06 4.64
N LYS A 15 17.80 -43.68 3.58
CA LYS A 15 18.64 -43.14 2.50
C LYS A 15 18.03 -41.96 1.77
N LYS A 16 18.90 -41.02 1.44
CA LYS A 16 18.64 -39.88 0.52
C LYS A 16 18.38 -40.41 -0.89
N GLY A 17 17.20 -40.17 -1.42
CA GLY A 17 16.89 -40.29 -2.85
C GLY A 17 17.14 -38.99 -3.59
N LYS A 18 18.09 -39.00 -4.54
CA LYS A 18 18.34 -37.93 -5.51
C LYS A 18 17.33 -38.06 -6.64
N THR A 19 16.45 -37.09 -6.82
CA THR A 19 15.62 -36.98 -8.02
C THR A 19 16.29 -36.11 -9.08
N LYS A 20 16.56 -36.76 -10.22
CA LYS A 20 17.08 -36.15 -11.45
C LYS A 20 15.99 -35.29 -12.15
N LYS A 21 16.27 -34.04 -12.43
CA LYS A 21 15.48 -33.21 -13.33
C LYS A 21 15.62 -33.66 -14.78
N VAL A 22 14.50 -34.05 -15.39
CA VAL A 22 14.41 -34.35 -16.82
C VAL A 22 14.08 -33.03 -17.55
N LYS A 23 14.96 -32.61 -18.44
CA LYS A 23 14.73 -31.52 -19.40
C LYS A 23 13.90 -32.05 -20.57
N ARG A 24 12.69 -31.52 -20.75
CA ARG A 24 11.93 -31.71 -22.00
C ARG A 24 12.36 -30.62 -23.01
N LYS A 25 12.91 -31.04 -24.13
CA LYS A 25 13.07 -30.29 -25.37
C LYS A 25 11.72 -30.26 -26.09
N VAL A 26 11.27 -29.08 -26.46
CA VAL A 26 10.18 -28.92 -27.41
C VAL A 26 10.80 -28.50 -28.74
N LYS A 27 10.50 -29.26 -29.76
CA LYS A 27 10.84 -29.00 -31.17
C LYS A 27 9.92 -27.94 -31.75
N SER A 28 10.47 -27.03 -32.50
CA SER A 28 9.81 -26.09 -33.39
C SER A 28 9.55 -26.77 -34.72
N ASP A 29 8.33 -26.68 -35.22
CA ASP A 29 7.97 -26.98 -36.60
C ASP A 29 7.70 -25.65 -37.35
N GLU A 30 8.32 -25.57 -38.52
CA GLU A 30 8.26 -24.46 -39.49
C GLU A 30 7.06 -24.57 -40.39
N ALA A 31 6.58 -23.46 -40.92
CA ALA A 31 6.36 -23.03 -42.29
C ALA A 31 5.00 -22.33 -42.53
N PRO A 32 4.75 -21.64 -43.65
CA PRO A 32 5.65 -20.85 -44.51
C PRO A 32 5.15 -19.40 -44.81
N VAL A 33 6.02 -18.71 -45.48
CA VAL A 33 5.97 -17.39 -46.14
C VAL A 33 4.82 -17.16 -47.06
N GLN A 34 4.25 -15.93 -47.06
CA GLN A 34 3.70 -15.28 -48.26
C GLN A 34 4.07 -13.80 -48.29
N GLU A 35 4.72 -13.44 -49.38
CA GLU A 35 5.08 -12.11 -49.86
C GLU A 35 3.84 -11.29 -50.28
N MET A 36 3.91 -9.96 -50.06
CA MET A 36 3.45 -8.98 -51.08
C MET A 36 3.99 -7.58 -50.73
N GLU A 37 4.90 -7.10 -51.44
CA GLU A 37 5.11 -5.92 -52.32
C GLU A 37 4.67 -4.52 -51.80
N GLN A 38 5.72 -3.69 -51.76
CA GLN A 38 5.90 -2.33 -52.31
C GLN A 38 5.05 -1.17 -51.85
N ALA A 39 5.78 -0.18 -51.27
CA ALA A 39 5.67 1.22 -51.70
C ALA A 39 6.94 1.99 -51.26
N GLU A 40 7.54 2.64 -52.23
CA GLU A 40 8.68 3.52 -52.24
C GLU A 40 8.42 4.80 -51.41
N GLY A 41 9.51 5.39 -50.87
CA GLY A 41 9.45 6.75 -50.38
C GLY A 41 10.61 7.21 -49.52
N GLU A 42 11.60 7.80 -50.20
CA GLU A 42 12.53 8.82 -49.75
C GLU A 42 13.62 8.50 -48.71
N GLU A 43 14.80 8.28 -49.26
CA GLU A 43 16.10 8.38 -48.60
C GLU A 43 16.36 9.81 -48.14
N THR A 44 16.55 10.00 -46.84
CA THR A 44 17.36 11.08 -46.31
C THR A 44 18.59 10.52 -45.62
N GLU A 45 19.72 10.63 -46.31
CA GLU A 45 21.04 10.33 -45.75
C GLU A 45 21.30 11.13 -44.47
N LYS A 46 21.31 10.44 -43.34
CA LYS A 46 22.00 10.92 -42.13
C LYS A 46 23.28 10.11 -41.98
N LYS A 47 24.39 10.77 -42.28
CA LYS A 47 25.74 10.32 -41.93
C LYS A 47 25.78 9.93 -40.45
N SER A 48 25.81 8.63 -40.17
CA SER A 48 26.17 8.10 -38.87
C SER A 48 27.68 8.03 -38.79
N GLU A 49 28.30 8.90 -38.02
CA GLU A 49 29.66 8.69 -37.56
C GLU A 49 29.71 7.39 -36.76
N SER A 50 30.20 6.34 -37.40
CA SER A 50 30.41 5.05 -36.77
C SER A 50 31.56 5.13 -35.80
N GLY A 51 31.27 5.32 -34.51
CA GLY A 51 32.23 5.00 -33.47
C GLY A 51 32.58 3.50 -33.49
N PRO A 52 33.71 3.09 -32.93
CA PRO A 52 34.15 1.69 -32.99
C PRO A 52 33.12 0.77 -32.33
N CYS A 53 32.40 0.03 -33.19
CA CYS A 53 31.44 -0.96 -32.77
C CYS A 53 32.16 -2.19 -32.21
N PHE A 54 32.16 -2.36 -30.91
CA PHE A 54 32.63 -3.57 -30.26
C PHE A 54 31.66 -4.72 -30.50
N PRO A 55 32.13 -5.94 -30.78
CA PRO A 55 31.26 -7.09 -30.92
C PRO A 55 30.49 -7.33 -29.58
N PRO A 56 29.19 -7.70 -29.63
CA PRO A 56 28.35 -7.78 -28.47
C PRO A 56 28.74 -8.81 -27.39
N THR A 57 29.73 -9.64 -27.71
CA THR A 57 30.25 -10.71 -26.82
C THR A 57 31.54 -10.37 -26.09
N PHE A 58 32.13 -9.17 -26.32
CA PHE A 58 33.41 -8.81 -25.72
C PHE A 58 33.27 -8.39 -24.24
N SER A 59 33.90 -9.13 -23.34
CA SER A 59 33.98 -8.83 -21.92
C SER A 59 35.33 -8.20 -21.56
N VAL A 60 35.34 -7.04 -20.91
CA VAL A 60 36.55 -6.37 -20.43
C VAL A 60 37.35 -7.25 -19.46
N SER A 61 36.71 -8.19 -18.79
CA SER A 61 37.34 -9.14 -17.87
C SER A 61 38.28 -10.14 -18.55
N GLU A 62 38.12 -10.39 -19.87
CA GLU A 62 38.91 -11.33 -20.64
C GLU A 62 40.28 -10.75 -21.03
N ILE A 63 40.49 -9.47 -20.89
CA ILE A 63 41.77 -8.83 -21.18
C ILE A 63 42.78 -9.18 -20.09
N LYS A 64 43.77 -9.98 -20.41
CA LYS A 64 44.83 -10.42 -19.49
C LYS A 64 45.68 -9.25 -18.97
N ASN A 65 45.98 -8.26 -19.81
CA ASN A 65 46.79 -7.11 -19.43
C ASN A 65 45.98 -6.13 -18.53
N LYS A 66 46.46 -5.92 -17.31
CA LYS A 66 45.78 -5.09 -16.28
C LYS A 66 45.64 -3.62 -16.70
N GLN A 67 46.69 -3.03 -17.31
CA GLN A 67 46.63 -1.62 -17.73
C GLN A 67 45.67 -1.42 -18.91
N ARG A 68 45.71 -2.32 -19.90
CA ARG A 68 44.79 -2.28 -21.05
C ARG A 68 43.33 -2.50 -20.62
N ARG A 69 43.09 -3.41 -19.65
CA ARG A 69 41.79 -3.65 -19.07
C ARG A 69 41.23 -2.39 -18.37
N HIS A 70 42.09 -1.71 -17.59
CA HIS A 70 41.68 -0.47 -16.89
C HIS A 70 41.37 0.66 -17.88
N SER A 71 42.22 0.84 -18.92
CA SER A 71 41.99 1.83 -19.98
C SER A 71 40.66 1.58 -20.71
N MET A 72 40.39 0.31 -21.09
CA MET A 72 39.12 -0.06 -21.73
C MET A 72 37.91 0.11 -20.82
N PHE A 73 38.06 -0.20 -19.55
CA PHE A 73 37.02 0.06 -18.56
C PHE A 73 36.70 1.55 -18.43
N LEU A 74 37.68 2.41 -18.42
CA LEU A 74 37.51 3.87 -18.38
C LEU A 74 36.78 4.36 -19.63
N LYS A 75 37.18 3.92 -20.82
CA LYS A 75 36.50 4.26 -22.09
C LYS A 75 35.05 3.83 -22.10
N LEU A 76 34.75 2.58 -21.74
CA LEU A 76 33.37 2.10 -21.64
C LEU A 76 32.54 2.87 -20.58
N LYS A 77 33.17 3.28 -19.50
CA LYS A 77 32.48 4.10 -18.47
C LYS A 77 32.19 5.50 -19.00
N GLU A 78 33.07 6.06 -19.82
CA GLU A 78 32.88 7.37 -20.45
C GLU A 78 31.80 7.29 -21.54
N GLU A 79 31.82 6.27 -22.40
CA GLU A 79 30.78 6.00 -23.41
C GLU A 79 29.38 5.82 -22.75
N LYS A 80 29.30 5.07 -21.65
CA LYS A 80 28.07 4.94 -20.87
C LYS A 80 27.57 6.26 -20.27
N ARG A 81 28.48 7.22 -20.00
CA ARG A 81 28.09 8.57 -19.55
C ARG A 81 27.60 9.44 -20.71
N LYS A 82 28.11 9.23 -21.93
CA LYS A 82 27.70 9.94 -23.15
C LYS A 82 26.45 9.32 -23.79
N ALA A 83 26.08 8.09 -23.39
CA ALA A 83 24.86 7.46 -23.88
C ALA A 83 23.64 8.32 -23.55
N PRO A 84 22.67 8.47 -24.48
CA PRO A 84 21.46 9.21 -24.23
C PRO A 84 20.75 8.63 -22.99
N PRO A 85 20.04 9.47 -22.22
CA PRO A 85 19.33 9.00 -21.05
C PRO A 85 18.38 7.86 -21.45
N LYS A 86 18.42 6.77 -20.69
CA LYS A 86 17.56 5.62 -20.94
C LYS A 86 16.11 6.08 -20.97
N GLU A 87 15.38 5.68 -21.99
CA GLU A 87 13.95 5.95 -22.06
C GLU A 87 13.26 5.53 -20.75
N VAL A 88 12.38 6.40 -20.26
CA VAL A 88 11.61 6.11 -19.06
C VAL A 88 10.77 4.85 -19.32
N PRO A 89 10.91 3.81 -18.50
CA PRO A 89 10.16 2.58 -18.73
C PRO A 89 8.65 2.86 -18.72
N LYS A 90 7.92 2.29 -19.66
CA LYS A 90 6.47 2.38 -19.77
C LYS A 90 5.81 1.57 -18.64
N THR A 91 5.76 2.14 -17.44
CA THR A 91 5.04 1.56 -16.31
C THR A 91 3.58 1.98 -16.34
N ILE A 92 2.71 1.25 -15.65
CA ILE A 92 1.28 1.60 -15.51
C ILE A 92 1.12 3.00 -14.87
N GLU A 93 2.01 3.39 -13.98
CA GLU A 93 2.00 4.69 -13.33
C GLU A 93 2.36 5.82 -14.29
N ASN A 94 3.37 5.61 -15.16
CA ASN A 94 3.75 6.59 -16.19
C ASN A 94 2.74 6.69 -17.33
N GLN A 95 1.82 5.72 -17.42
CA GLN A 95 0.73 5.67 -18.40
C GLN A 95 -0.62 6.01 -17.78
N ARG A 96 -0.65 6.55 -16.57
CA ARG A 96 -1.89 6.97 -15.90
C ARG A 96 -2.63 7.98 -16.77
N ILE A 97 -3.92 7.77 -16.92
CA ILE A 97 -4.82 8.72 -17.58
C ILE A 97 -5.44 9.57 -16.49
N TYR A 98 -5.24 10.88 -16.59
CA TYR A 98 -5.88 11.86 -15.71
C TYR A 98 -7.19 12.30 -16.36
N ASP A 99 -8.24 12.35 -15.58
CA ASP A 99 -9.57 12.75 -16.01
C ASP A 99 -10.07 13.98 -15.20
N GLU A 100 -11.28 14.41 -15.47
CA GLU A 100 -11.95 15.55 -14.82
C GLU A 100 -12.08 15.38 -13.28
N THR A 101 -11.97 14.14 -12.77
CA THR A 101 -12.02 13.88 -11.33
C THR A 101 -10.71 14.18 -10.62
N THR A 102 -9.63 14.46 -11.36
CA THR A 102 -8.33 14.78 -10.79
C THR A 102 -8.33 16.23 -10.28
N VAL A 103 -8.00 16.41 -9.03
CA VAL A 103 -7.97 17.73 -8.37
C VAL A 103 -6.67 18.43 -8.69
N ASN A 104 -6.79 19.69 -9.12
CA ASN A 104 -5.67 20.61 -9.21
C ASN A 104 -5.47 21.31 -7.86
N PRO A 105 -4.24 21.48 -7.37
CA PRO A 105 -3.98 22.14 -6.08
C PRO A 105 -4.47 23.59 -5.98
N GLU A 106 -4.70 24.23 -7.13
CA GLU A 106 -5.13 25.65 -7.24
C GLU A 106 -6.65 25.77 -7.51
N ASP A 107 -7.42 24.69 -7.41
CA ASP A 107 -8.85 24.68 -7.68
C ASP A 107 -9.63 25.28 -6.50
N GLU A 108 -10.14 26.50 -6.70
CA GLU A 108 -10.90 27.24 -5.68
C GLU A 108 -12.24 26.56 -5.34
N GLU A 109 -12.87 25.87 -6.30
CA GLU A 109 -14.12 25.14 -6.07
C GLU A 109 -13.91 23.99 -5.08
N VAL A 110 -12.83 23.22 -5.27
CA VAL A 110 -12.47 22.13 -4.36
C VAL A 110 -12.11 22.68 -2.98
N ALA A 111 -11.38 23.78 -2.90
CA ALA A 111 -11.03 24.41 -1.63
C ALA A 111 -12.29 24.89 -0.88
N PHE A 112 -13.28 25.42 -1.59
CA PHE A 112 -14.57 25.81 -1.00
C PHE A 112 -15.36 24.60 -0.50
N ASP A 113 -15.48 23.56 -1.30
CA ASP A 113 -16.16 22.30 -0.92
C ASP A 113 -15.51 21.66 0.30
N GLU A 114 -14.18 21.62 0.34
CA GLU A 114 -13.43 21.14 1.50
C GLU A 114 -13.58 22.00 2.75
N GLY A 115 -13.83 23.28 2.61
CA GLY A 115 -14.10 24.22 3.71
C GLY A 115 -15.47 24.02 4.37
N THR A 116 -16.42 23.41 3.65
CA THR A 116 -17.82 23.20 4.09
C THR A 116 -18.20 21.74 4.27
N ASP A 117 -17.29 20.81 4.04
CA ASP A 117 -17.54 19.38 4.17
C ASP A 117 -17.74 18.92 5.61
N GLU A 118 -18.12 17.65 5.80
CA GLU A 118 -18.36 17.02 7.10
C GLU A 118 -17.11 16.99 8.00
N PHE A 119 -15.92 17.15 7.42
CA PHE A 119 -14.65 17.19 8.14
C PHE A 119 -14.21 18.61 8.51
N SER A 120 -14.93 19.64 8.06
CA SER A 120 -14.59 21.05 8.29
C SER A 120 -14.40 21.39 9.76
N ALA A 121 -15.24 20.84 10.65
CA ALA A 121 -15.11 21.03 12.08
C ALA A 121 -13.76 20.54 12.64
N TYR A 122 -13.24 19.45 12.10
CA TYR A 122 -11.90 18.99 12.44
C TYR A 122 -10.85 19.93 11.88
N PHE A 123 -10.85 20.23 10.58
CA PHE A 123 -9.81 21.05 9.96
C PHE A 123 -9.77 22.49 10.51
N ASN A 124 -10.90 23.02 10.96
CA ASN A 124 -11.01 24.29 11.68
C ASN A 124 -10.62 24.18 13.18
N ARG A 125 -10.11 23.04 13.64
CA ARG A 125 -9.68 22.78 15.04
C ARG A 125 -10.80 22.90 16.09
N LEU A 126 -12.04 22.78 15.68
CA LEU A 126 -13.19 22.84 16.58
C LEU A 126 -13.41 21.52 17.35
N THR A 127 -12.98 20.40 16.76
CA THR A 127 -13.16 19.07 17.33
C THR A 127 -11.86 18.30 17.44
N ASN A 128 -11.68 17.58 18.55
CA ASN A 128 -10.58 16.64 18.71
C ASN A 128 -11.05 15.22 18.39
N PRO A 129 -10.30 14.44 17.62
CA PRO A 129 -10.69 13.09 17.25
C PRO A 129 -10.76 12.16 18.47
N LYS A 130 -11.87 11.42 18.57
CA LYS A 130 -12.08 10.35 19.55
C LYS A 130 -12.66 9.15 18.83
N VAL A 131 -11.91 8.08 18.72
CA VAL A 131 -12.21 6.94 17.86
C VAL A 131 -12.68 5.75 18.69
N LEU A 132 -13.83 5.16 18.34
CA LEU A 132 -14.23 3.87 18.86
C LEU A 132 -13.86 2.77 17.87
N ILE A 133 -13.05 1.81 18.30
CA ILE A 133 -12.69 0.62 17.52
C ILE A 133 -13.49 -0.57 18.05
N THR A 134 -14.23 -1.22 17.16
CA THR A 134 -14.98 -2.43 17.49
C THR A 134 -14.78 -3.50 16.40
N THR A 135 -15.31 -4.69 16.65
CA THR A 135 -15.15 -5.83 15.74
C THR A 135 -16.49 -6.38 15.30
N SER A 136 -16.49 -7.29 14.32
CA SER A 136 -17.58 -8.23 14.10
C SER A 136 -17.80 -9.08 15.35
N ASP A 137 -18.90 -9.84 15.37
CA ASP A 137 -19.22 -10.69 16.52
C ASP A 137 -18.18 -11.80 16.71
N ARG A 138 -17.85 -12.13 17.97
CA ARG A 138 -16.92 -13.19 18.40
C ARG A 138 -15.56 -13.19 17.67
N PRO A 139 -14.79 -12.10 17.72
CA PRO A 139 -13.52 -12.00 17.03
C PRO A 139 -12.49 -13.00 17.59
N ARG A 140 -11.62 -13.51 16.71
CA ARG A 140 -10.49 -14.34 17.13
C ARG A 140 -9.30 -13.49 17.57
N GLY A 141 -8.39 -14.11 18.29
CA GLY A 141 -7.25 -13.43 18.92
C GLY A 141 -6.36 -12.63 17.96
N ARG A 142 -6.30 -12.98 16.67
CA ARG A 142 -5.56 -12.21 15.66
C ARG A 142 -6.23 -10.86 15.39
N THR A 143 -7.54 -10.83 15.24
CA THR A 143 -8.33 -9.62 15.03
C THR A 143 -8.33 -8.74 16.27
N VAL A 144 -8.45 -9.35 17.44
CA VAL A 144 -8.34 -8.63 18.74
C VAL A 144 -7.00 -7.90 18.83
N ARG A 145 -5.89 -8.60 18.59
CA ARG A 145 -4.55 -7.98 18.61
C ARG A 145 -4.37 -6.91 17.53
N PHE A 146 -5.03 -7.05 16.39
CA PHE A 146 -5.01 -6.03 15.35
C PHE A 146 -5.71 -4.75 15.82
N CYS A 147 -6.88 -4.85 16.46
CA CYS A 147 -7.59 -3.72 17.03
C CYS A 147 -6.78 -3.03 18.14
N GLU A 148 -6.17 -3.79 19.03
CA GLU A 148 -5.29 -3.26 20.09
C GLU A 148 -4.10 -2.50 19.51
N GLN A 149 -3.48 -3.03 18.44
CA GLN A 149 -2.37 -2.36 17.76
C GLN A 149 -2.82 -1.10 17.02
N LEU A 150 -4.03 -1.09 16.44
CA LEU A 150 -4.58 0.14 15.85
C LEU A 150 -4.85 1.20 16.91
N ALA A 151 -5.36 0.81 18.08
CA ALA A 151 -5.56 1.74 19.19
C ALA A 151 -4.25 2.29 19.75
N THR A 152 -3.14 1.57 19.59
CA THR A 152 -1.80 2.09 19.94
C THR A 152 -1.29 3.13 18.92
N VAL A 153 -1.73 3.03 17.66
CA VAL A 153 -1.31 3.94 16.58
C VAL A 153 -2.17 5.20 16.54
N ILE A 154 -3.48 5.04 16.70
CA ILE A 154 -4.45 6.14 16.62
C ILE A 154 -4.62 6.71 18.04
N PRO A 155 -4.21 7.97 18.29
CA PRO A 155 -4.40 8.61 19.58
C PRO A 155 -5.89 8.70 19.94
N HIS A 156 -6.20 8.64 21.23
CA HIS A 156 -7.59 8.68 21.74
C HIS A 156 -8.54 7.62 21.15
N ALA A 157 -7.97 6.48 20.70
CA ALA A 157 -8.76 5.34 20.25
C ALA A 157 -9.07 4.39 21.41
N HIS A 158 -10.33 3.97 21.48
CA HIS A 158 -10.83 3.06 22.49
C HIS A 158 -11.34 1.77 21.83
N VAL A 159 -10.96 0.61 22.37
CA VAL A 159 -11.40 -0.69 21.85
C VAL A 159 -12.53 -1.23 22.72
N TYR A 160 -13.71 -1.43 22.12
CA TYR A 160 -14.84 -2.05 22.77
C TYR A 160 -15.45 -3.15 21.91
N TYR A 161 -15.63 -4.32 22.49
CA TYR A 161 -16.23 -5.45 21.80
C TYR A 161 -17.75 -5.43 21.97
N ARG A 162 -18.49 -5.36 20.87
CA ARG A 162 -19.94 -5.15 20.87
C ARG A 162 -20.79 -6.36 21.26
N ARG A 163 -20.21 -7.57 21.35
CA ARG A 163 -20.85 -8.81 21.84
C ARG A 163 -22.26 -9.04 21.26
N GLY A 164 -22.40 -8.98 19.92
CA GLY A 164 -23.68 -9.17 19.23
C GLY A 164 -24.58 -7.93 19.11
N LEU A 165 -24.23 -6.81 19.70
CA LEU A 165 -25.00 -5.57 19.55
C LEU A 165 -24.96 -5.06 18.10
N ALA A 166 -26.14 -4.78 17.53
CA ALA A 166 -26.24 -4.27 16.15
C ALA A 166 -25.60 -2.88 16.02
N LEU A 167 -24.92 -2.60 14.89
CA LEU A 167 -24.25 -1.32 14.65
C LEU A 167 -25.21 -0.14 14.74
N LYS A 168 -26.45 -0.27 14.24
CA LYS A 168 -27.49 0.76 14.38
C LYS A 168 -27.79 1.18 15.83
N ARG A 169 -27.52 0.31 16.81
CA ARG A 169 -27.66 0.62 18.25
C ARG A 169 -26.37 1.17 18.85
N VAL A 170 -25.22 0.88 18.24
CA VAL A 170 -23.91 1.38 18.68
C VAL A 170 -23.75 2.85 18.31
N ILE A 171 -24.16 3.25 17.09
CA ILE A 171 -24.00 4.61 16.56
C ILE A 171 -24.57 5.68 17.51
N PRO A 172 -25.84 5.63 17.96
CA PRO A 172 -26.38 6.63 18.89
C PRO A 172 -25.62 6.68 20.23
N GLN A 173 -25.14 5.53 20.71
CA GLN A 173 -24.34 5.48 21.93
C GLN A 173 -22.96 6.09 21.76
N CYS A 174 -22.37 6.01 20.56
CA CYS A 174 -21.10 6.68 20.24
C CYS A 174 -21.30 8.20 20.20
N VAL A 175 -22.34 8.66 19.52
CA VAL A 175 -22.68 10.08 19.43
C VAL A 175 -22.90 10.67 20.82
N SER A 176 -23.71 10.02 21.67
CA SER A 176 -23.99 10.49 23.04
C SER A 176 -22.75 10.56 23.94
N ARG A 177 -21.69 9.80 23.64
CA ARG A 177 -20.40 9.79 24.36
C ARG A 177 -19.32 10.65 23.72
N GLY A 178 -19.67 11.41 22.68
CA GLY A 178 -18.77 12.33 21.98
C GLY A 178 -17.68 11.62 21.18
N PHE A 179 -17.93 10.43 20.62
CA PHE A 179 -17.04 9.83 19.66
C PHE A 179 -17.24 10.50 18.29
N THR A 180 -16.12 10.81 17.63
CA THR A 180 -16.11 11.38 16.28
C THR A 180 -16.04 10.33 15.20
N TYR A 181 -15.53 9.13 15.53
CA TYR A 181 -15.41 8.02 14.58
C TYR A 181 -15.79 6.68 15.19
N LEU A 182 -16.47 5.88 14.39
CA LEU A 182 -16.70 4.46 14.66
C LEU A 182 -15.94 3.64 13.61
N MET A 183 -14.98 2.86 14.06
CA MET A 183 -14.18 1.94 13.24
C MET A 183 -14.59 0.50 13.54
N VAL A 184 -15.09 -0.22 12.54
CA VAL A 184 -15.53 -1.61 12.69
C VAL A 184 -14.64 -2.53 11.87
N ILE A 185 -13.95 -3.44 12.54
CA ILE A 185 -13.11 -4.45 11.90
C ILE A 185 -13.94 -5.73 11.71
N ASN A 186 -14.15 -6.10 10.45
CA ASN A 186 -14.77 -7.37 10.12
C ASN A 186 -13.76 -8.50 10.04
N GLU A 187 -14.15 -9.68 10.54
CA GLU A 187 -13.37 -10.90 10.47
C GLU A 187 -14.06 -11.94 9.61
N ASP A 188 -13.32 -12.56 8.71
CA ASP A 188 -13.72 -13.75 7.99
C ASP A 188 -12.61 -14.80 8.07
N ARG A 189 -12.98 -16.07 8.31
CA ARG A 189 -12.04 -17.18 8.41
C ARG A 189 -10.85 -16.93 9.34
N LYS A 190 -11.11 -16.30 10.49
CA LYS A 190 -10.10 -15.95 11.53
C LYS A 190 -9.09 -14.89 11.10
N VAL A 191 -9.36 -14.14 10.02
CA VAL A 191 -8.49 -13.07 9.51
C VAL A 191 -9.30 -11.79 9.32
N PRO A 192 -8.78 -10.61 9.71
CA PRO A 192 -9.42 -9.34 9.39
C PRO A 192 -9.50 -9.16 7.87
N ASN A 193 -10.70 -8.94 7.34
CA ASN A 193 -10.94 -8.83 5.91
C ASN A 193 -11.68 -7.55 5.49
N GLY A 194 -12.31 -6.85 6.41
CA GLY A 194 -13.05 -5.63 6.15
C GLY A 194 -12.86 -4.59 7.24
N LEU A 195 -12.95 -3.33 6.84
CA LEU A 195 -12.95 -2.17 7.70
C LEU A 195 -14.10 -1.26 7.27
N VAL A 196 -15.00 -0.96 8.20
CA VAL A 196 -15.98 0.11 8.04
C VAL A 196 -15.54 1.27 8.92
N LEU A 197 -15.41 2.44 8.31
CA LEU A 197 -15.05 3.68 8.98
C LEU A 197 -16.21 4.66 8.80
N CYS A 198 -16.87 5.01 9.90
CA CYS A 198 -17.99 5.91 9.92
C CYS A 198 -17.62 7.17 10.70
N HIS A 199 -17.71 8.33 10.05
CA HIS A 199 -17.64 9.62 10.73
C HIS A 199 -18.95 9.88 11.46
N LEU A 200 -18.92 10.52 12.61
CA LEU A 200 -20.08 10.81 13.45
C LEU A 200 -20.17 12.32 13.68
N PRO A 201 -21.39 12.87 13.79
CA PRO A 201 -22.69 12.17 13.85
C PRO A 201 -23.29 11.79 12.50
N ASP A 202 -23.04 12.52 11.43
CA ASP A 202 -23.84 12.51 10.21
C ASP A 202 -23.22 11.74 9.04
N GLY A 203 -22.05 11.17 9.20
CA GLY A 203 -21.33 10.48 8.15
C GLY A 203 -20.17 11.30 7.61
N PRO A 204 -19.56 10.90 6.52
CA PRO A 204 -19.82 9.73 5.66
C PRO A 204 -19.32 8.38 6.23
N THR A 205 -19.72 7.28 5.58
CA THR A 205 -19.27 5.94 5.94
C THR A 205 -18.52 5.29 4.79
N ALA A 206 -17.24 5.00 5.00
CA ALA A 206 -16.41 4.29 4.03
C ALA A 206 -16.25 2.81 4.39
N HIS A 207 -16.42 1.95 3.39
CA HIS A 207 -16.19 0.52 3.53
C HIS A 207 -14.96 0.09 2.72
N PHE A 208 -13.98 -0.49 3.40
CA PHE A 208 -12.75 -0.97 2.81
C PHE A 208 -12.61 -2.49 2.93
N LYS A 209 -12.09 -3.11 1.88
CA LYS A 209 -11.50 -4.45 2.00
C LYS A 209 -10.13 -4.33 2.64
N VAL A 210 -9.88 -5.12 3.67
CA VAL A 210 -8.57 -5.23 4.34
C VAL A 210 -7.83 -6.44 3.82
N SER A 211 -6.56 -6.27 3.53
CA SER A 211 -5.67 -7.36 3.08
C SER A 211 -4.25 -7.17 3.62
N ASN A 212 -3.43 -8.20 3.48
CA ASN A 212 -2.01 -8.17 3.86
C ASN A 212 -1.74 -7.69 5.30
N VAL A 213 -2.66 -8.00 6.22
CA VAL A 213 -2.49 -7.61 7.63
C VAL A 213 -1.29 -8.36 8.20
N ARG A 214 -0.34 -7.61 8.71
CA ARG A 214 0.79 -8.12 9.49
C ARG A 214 0.83 -7.43 10.84
N LEU A 215 0.72 -8.23 11.86
CA LEU A 215 0.87 -7.77 13.23
C LEU A 215 2.33 -7.45 13.52
N ARG A 216 2.56 -6.61 14.50
CA ARG A 216 3.88 -6.19 14.92
C ARG A 216 4.83 -7.37 15.19
N LYS A 217 4.35 -8.42 15.87
CA LYS A 217 5.14 -9.64 16.16
C LYS A 217 5.53 -10.42 14.90
N GLU A 218 4.80 -10.27 13.80
CA GLU A 218 5.04 -10.97 12.54
C GLU A 218 6.08 -10.26 11.65
N MET A 219 6.50 -9.05 12.01
CA MET A 219 7.46 -8.28 11.22
C MET A 219 8.91 -8.63 11.60
N LYS A 220 9.70 -8.86 10.56
CA LYS A 220 11.15 -9.02 10.70
C LYS A 220 11.81 -7.65 10.92
N ARG A 221 12.82 -7.57 11.78
CA ARG A 221 13.58 -6.32 12.06
C ARG A 221 12.71 -5.15 12.52
N ARG A 222 11.64 -5.45 13.27
CA ARG A 222 10.77 -4.42 13.84
C ARG A 222 11.54 -3.50 14.81
N GLY A 223 11.05 -2.27 14.94
CA GLY A 223 11.52 -1.32 15.94
C GLY A 223 11.12 -1.67 17.36
N LYS A 224 11.65 -0.89 18.30
CA LYS A 224 11.20 -0.88 19.71
C LYS A 224 9.71 -0.50 19.77
N ASP A 225 9.09 -0.70 20.92
CA ASP A 225 7.67 -0.42 21.10
C ASP A 225 7.31 1.03 20.74
N PRO A 226 6.13 1.29 20.13
CA PRO A 226 5.62 2.63 19.93
C PRO A 226 5.57 3.37 21.26
N THR A 227 5.76 4.66 21.22
CA THR A 227 5.58 5.55 22.38
C THR A 227 4.19 6.18 22.32
N GLU A 228 3.71 6.75 23.40
CA GLU A 228 2.39 7.40 23.50
C GLU A 228 2.31 8.75 22.75
N HIS A 229 3.42 9.18 22.14
CA HIS A 229 3.44 10.44 21.40
C HIS A 229 2.55 10.40 20.17
N VAL A 230 1.85 11.50 19.91
CA VAL A 230 1.04 11.68 18.71
C VAL A 230 1.89 11.58 17.45
N PRO A 231 1.59 10.67 16.52
CA PRO A 231 2.36 10.50 15.30
C PRO A 231 2.05 11.59 14.27
N GLU A 232 3.00 11.87 13.39
CA GLU A 232 2.75 12.59 12.14
C GLU A 232 1.91 11.73 11.19
N VAL A 233 1.05 12.36 10.41
CA VAL A 233 0.24 11.69 9.38
C VAL A 233 0.75 12.12 8.00
N ILE A 234 1.05 11.13 7.16
CA ILE A 234 1.45 11.36 5.78
C ILE A 234 0.42 10.70 4.86
N LEU A 235 -0.21 11.54 4.04
CA LEU A 235 -1.14 11.12 3.00
C LEU A 235 -0.47 11.31 1.64
N ASN A 236 -0.31 10.25 0.88
CA ASN A 236 0.36 10.29 -0.41
C ASN A 236 -0.54 9.79 -1.54
N ASN A 237 -0.53 10.52 -2.67
CA ASN A 237 -1.16 10.15 -3.93
C ASN A 237 -2.70 10.02 -3.89
N PHE A 238 -3.35 10.80 -3.05
CA PHE A 238 -4.79 11.01 -3.11
C PHE A 238 -5.04 12.20 -4.04
N THR A 239 -5.26 11.94 -5.31
CA THR A 239 -5.22 12.98 -6.36
C THR A 239 -6.57 13.29 -6.98
N THR A 240 -7.60 12.54 -6.65
CA THR A 240 -8.96 12.74 -7.16
C THR A 240 -9.86 13.35 -6.08
N ARG A 241 -11.03 13.89 -6.46
CA ARG A 241 -12.02 14.37 -5.49
C ARG A 241 -12.39 13.29 -4.46
N LEU A 242 -12.67 12.05 -4.91
CA LEU A 242 -12.90 10.93 -4.02
C LEU A 242 -11.67 10.61 -3.14
N GLY A 243 -10.47 10.68 -3.74
CA GLY A 243 -9.21 10.51 -3.01
C GLY A 243 -9.04 11.54 -1.91
N HIS A 244 -9.34 12.81 -2.18
CA HIS A 244 -9.31 13.89 -1.18
C HIS A 244 -10.27 13.62 -0.02
N SER A 245 -11.53 13.27 -0.29
CA SER A 245 -12.50 12.95 0.76
C SER A 245 -12.02 11.80 1.64
N ILE A 246 -11.48 10.73 1.04
CA ILE A 246 -10.91 9.59 1.79
C ILE A 246 -9.63 9.99 2.54
N GLY A 247 -8.78 10.82 1.97
CA GLY A 247 -7.58 11.35 2.62
C GLY A 247 -7.93 12.18 3.84
N ARG A 248 -8.89 13.10 3.72
CA ARG A 248 -9.41 13.93 4.83
C ARG A 248 -10.02 13.07 5.93
N MET A 249 -10.77 12.02 5.57
CA MET A 249 -11.31 11.05 6.52
C MET A 249 -10.19 10.36 7.34
N PHE A 250 -9.06 10.02 6.72
CA PHE A 250 -7.91 9.43 7.44
C PHE A 250 -7.16 10.46 8.27
N ALA A 251 -6.99 11.69 7.78
CA ALA A 251 -6.36 12.77 8.54
C ALA A 251 -7.13 13.03 9.84
N ALA A 252 -8.45 13.11 9.75
CA ALA A 252 -9.33 13.40 10.87
C ALA A 252 -9.43 12.28 11.94
N LEU A 253 -8.70 11.17 11.79
CA LEU A 253 -8.52 10.17 12.84
C LEU A 253 -7.43 10.56 13.86
N PHE A 254 -6.58 11.52 13.54
CA PHE A 254 -5.41 11.88 14.33
C PHE A 254 -5.52 13.33 14.81
N PRO A 255 -4.98 13.65 15.99
CA PRO A 255 -4.89 15.05 16.42
C PRO A 255 -4.03 15.90 15.50
N HIS A 256 -4.32 17.21 15.45
CA HIS A 256 -3.59 18.15 14.59
C HIS A 256 -2.12 18.33 14.93
N ASP A 257 -1.80 18.25 16.23
CA ASP A 257 -0.47 18.63 16.72
C ASP A 257 0.41 17.38 16.96
N PRO A 258 1.21 16.96 15.97
CA PRO A 258 2.10 15.82 16.12
C PRO A 258 3.23 16.14 17.10
N GLN A 259 3.62 15.14 17.87
CA GLN A 259 4.72 15.25 18.82
C GLN A 259 6.02 14.71 18.20
N PHE A 260 6.80 15.58 17.59
CA PHE A 260 8.03 15.23 16.88
C PHE A 260 9.08 14.53 17.73
N VAL A 261 9.03 14.67 19.05
CA VAL A 261 9.92 13.95 19.99
C VAL A 261 9.79 12.44 19.84
N GLY A 262 8.57 11.95 19.58
CA GLY A 262 8.29 10.53 19.37
C GLY A 262 8.82 9.99 18.04
N ARG A 263 9.07 10.85 17.07
CA ARG A 263 9.55 10.52 15.70
C ARG A 263 8.73 9.42 15.03
N GLN A 264 7.44 9.40 15.29
CA GLN A 264 6.52 8.40 14.78
C GLN A 264 5.72 8.97 13.63
N VAL A 265 5.50 8.15 12.59
CA VAL A 265 4.79 8.54 11.38
C VAL A 265 3.81 7.44 10.98
N ALA A 266 2.55 7.83 10.80
CA ALA A 266 1.51 7.01 10.21
C ALA A 266 1.34 7.41 8.74
N THR A 267 1.69 6.52 7.82
CA THR A 267 1.64 6.79 6.39
C THR A 267 0.50 6.02 5.74
N PHE A 268 -0.34 6.73 5.02
CA PHE A 268 -1.34 6.19 4.10
C PHE A 268 -0.89 6.53 2.67
N HIS A 269 -0.42 5.53 1.96
CA HIS A 269 0.06 5.70 0.60
C HIS A 269 -0.88 5.02 -0.37
N ASN A 270 -1.53 5.81 -1.23
CA ASN A 270 -2.36 5.29 -2.31
C ASN A 270 -1.48 4.93 -3.50
N GLN A 271 -1.63 3.72 -3.99
CA GLN A 271 -1.04 3.26 -5.24
C GLN A 271 -2.03 2.36 -5.96
N ARG A 272 -2.54 2.82 -7.10
CA ARG A 272 -3.50 2.08 -7.94
C ARG A 272 -4.76 1.67 -7.17
N ASP A 273 -5.37 2.60 -6.44
CA ASP A 273 -6.53 2.39 -5.57
C ASP A 273 -6.33 1.39 -4.43
N PHE A 274 -5.08 1.05 -4.13
CA PHE A 274 -4.71 0.34 -2.92
C PHE A 274 -4.02 1.30 -1.96
N ILE A 275 -4.57 1.43 -0.78
CA ILE A 275 -4.04 2.29 0.27
C ILE A 275 -3.17 1.43 1.19
N PHE A 276 -1.88 1.68 1.16
CA PHE A 276 -0.90 0.98 2.00
C PHE A 276 -0.71 1.74 3.29
N PHE A 277 -1.14 1.14 4.40
CA PHE A 277 -0.86 1.68 5.71
C PHE A 277 0.47 1.16 6.24
N ARG A 278 1.31 2.08 6.76
CA ARG A 278 2.57 1.80 7.42
C ARG A 278 2.74 2.69 8.63
N PHE A 279 3.29 2.14 9.69
CA PHE A 279 3.64 2.88 10.90
C PHE A 279 5.13 2.75 11.16
N HIS A 280 5.83 3.89 11.14
CA HIS A 280 7.28 3.96 11.20
C HIS A 280 7.77 4.88 12.31
N ARG A 281 9.03 4.68 12.70
CA ARG A 281 9.84 5.66 13.40
C ARG A 281 10.98 6.07 12.49
N TYR A 282 11.21 7.38 12.34
CA TYR A 282 12.35 7.90 11.60
C TYR A 282 13.50 8.22 12.54
N ILE A 283 14.72 8.08 12.03
CA ILE A 283 15.97 8.31 12.75
C ILE A 283 16.89 9.07 11.81
N PHE A 284 17.26 10.28 12.17
CA PHE A 284 18.25 11.03 11.43
C PHE A 284 19.63 10.41 11.69
N LYS A 285 20.24 9.88 10.64
CA LYS A 285 21.60 9.33 10.70
C LYS A 285 22.64 10.41 10.45
N ASN A 286 22.38 11.27 9.48
CA ASN A 286 23.14 12.46 9.11
C ASN A 286 22.14 13.47 8.55
N GLU A 287 22.56 14.71 8.30
CA GLU A 287 21.75 15.77 7.67
C GLU A 287 21.06 15.34 6.37
N LYS A 288 21.71 14.46 5.60
CA LYS A 288 21.23 13.98 4.28
C LYS A 288 20.61 12.59 4.28
N LYS A 289 20.65 11.86 5.41
CA LYS A 289 20.20 10.45 5.46
C LYS A 289 19.27 10.21 6.63
N VAL A 290 18.05 9.85 6.32
CA VAL A 290 17.03 9.41 7.28
C VAL A 290 16.93 7.89 7.25
N GLY A 291 17.03 7.25 8.39
CA GLY A 291 16.69 5.83 8.56
C GLY A 291 15.24 5.69 8.98
N ILE A 292 14.55 4.72 8.41
CA ILE A 292 13.17 4.40 8.75
C ILE A 292 13.13 3.03 9.39
N GLN A 293 12.42 2.90 10.51
CA GLN A 293 12.22 1.66 11.22
C GLN A 293 10.72 1.37 11.35
N GLU A 294 10.29 0.23 10.85
CA GLU A 294 8.88 -0.15 10.91
C GLU A 294 8.50 -0.56 12.34
N LEU A 295 7.42 0.04 12.84
CA LEU A 295 6.85 -0.26 14.16
C LEU A 295 5.67 -1.23 14.05
N GLY A 296 4.85 -1.08 12.99
CA GLY A 296 3.62 -1.83 12.73
C GLY A 296 2.44 -1.44 13.62
N PRO A 297 1.26 -1.93 13.31
CA PRO A 297 0.93 -2.93 12.28
C PRO A 297 1.07 -2.41 10.85
N ARG A 298 0.99 -3.29 9.85
CA ARG A 298 0.83 -2.91 8.45
C ARG A 298 -0.30 -3.68 7.79
N PHE A 299 -1.00 -3.01 6.90
CA PHE A 299 -2.11 -3.57 6.15
C PHE A 299 -2.33 -2.78 4.86
N THR A 300 -3.17 -3.33 3.99
CA THR A 300 -3.57 -2.69 2.74
C THR A 300 -5.09 -2.60 2.70
N LEU A 301 -5.59 -1.41 2.37
CA LEU A 301 -7.00 -1.14 2.19
C LEU A 301 -7.33 -1.01 0.70
N LYS A 302 -8.53 -1.40 0.31
CA LYS A 302 -9.12 -1.07 -0.98
C LYS A 302 -10.53 -0.58 -0.74
N LEU A 303 -10.85 0.63 -1.21
CA LEU A 303 -12.19 1.19 -1.08
C LEU A 303 -13.20 0.29 -1.83
N ARG A 304 -14.32 0.03 -1.21
CA ARG A 304 -15.44 -0.74 -1.77
C ARG A 304 -16.66 0.12 -2.00
N SER A 305 -16.96 0.98 -1.05
CA SER A 305 -18.06 1.93 -1.17
C SER A 305 -17.84 3.10 -0.23
N LEU A 306 -18.33 4.24 -0.63
CA LEU A 306 -18.51 5.43 0.19
C LEU A 306 -20.02 5.70 0.24
N GLN A 307 -20.57 5.76 1.43
CA GLN A 307 -21.98 6.00 1.70
C GLN A 307 -22.12 7.37 2.34
N LYS A 308 -23.08 8.15 1.87
CA LYS A 308 -23.50 9.37 2.55
C LYS A 308 -24.15 8.99 3.88
N GLY A 309 -23.90 9.77 4.90
CA GLY A 309 -24.46 9.51 6.21
C GLY A 309 -23.83 8.34 6.97
N THR A 310 -24.47 7.97 8.06
CA THR A 310 -24.03 6.87 8.92
C THR A 310 -24.34 5.51 8.30
N PHE A 311 -23.72 4.46 8.81
CA PHE A 311 -23.87 3.10 8.29
C PHE A 311 -25.33 2.64 8.21
N ASP A 312 -25.85 2.50 7.00
CA ASP A 312 -27.13 1.85 6.71
C ASP A 312 -27.01 0.91 5.50
N SER A 313 -27.14 -0.39 5.75
CA SER A 313 -27.02 -1.42 4.72
C SER A 313 -28.26 -1.60 3.86
N LYS A 314 -29.42 -1.05 4.27
CA LYS A 314 -30.70 -1.26 3.57
C LYS A 314 -31.14 -0.07 2.72
N PHE A 315 -31.02 1.13 3.28
CA PHE A 315 -31.58 2.35 2.69
C PHE A 315 -30.54 3.46 2.52
N GLY A 316 -29.25 3.17 2.82
CA GLY A 316 -28.19 4.16 2.72
C GLY A 316 -27.94 4.56 1.27
N GLU A 317 -27.78 5.86 1.04
CA GLU A 317 -27.40 6.43 -0.24
C GLU A 317 -25.88 6.31 -0.42
N TYR A 318 -25.46 5.78 -1.57
CA TYR A 318 -24.03 5.61 -1.88
C TYR A 318 -23.57 6.72 -2.82
N GLU A 319 -22.53 7.40 -2.43
CA GLU A 319 -21.82 8.35 -3.28
C GLU A 319 -20.96 7.62 -4.30
N TRP A 320 -20.28 6.57 -3.87
CA TRP A 320 -19.45 5.75 -4.73
C TRP A 320 -19.48 4.27 -4.36
N VAL A 321 -19.51 3.40 -5.37
CA VAL A 321 -19.47 1.94 -5.19
C VAL A 321 -18.51 1.33 -6.21
N HIS A 322 -17.63 0.47 -5.75
CA HIS A 322 -16.72 -0.29 -6.60
C HIS A 322 -17.45 -1.36 -7.40
N LYS A 323 -17.81 -1.07 -8.62
CA LYS A 323 -18.42 -2.03 -9.55
C LYS A 323 -17.38 -2.51 -10.56
N ARG A 324 -17.08 -3.80 -10.54
CA ARG A 324 -16.02 -4.38 -11.38
C ARG A 324 -16.29 -4.21 -12.88
N HIS A 325 -17.55 -4.19 -13.29
CA HIS A 325 -17.93 -4.08 -14.70
C HIS A 325 -17.80 -2.64 -15.24
N GLU A 326 -17.84 -1.64 -14.37
CA GLU A 326 -17.70 -0.23 -14.74
C GLU A 326 -16.22 0.24 -14.69
N MET A 327 -15.31 -0.63 -14.26
CA MET A 327 -13.89 -0.32 -14.20
C MET A 327 -13.24 -0.39 -15.56
N ASP A 328 -12.40 0.60 -15.86
CA ASP A 328 -11.61 0.63 -17.10
C ASP A 328 -10.78 -0.65 -17.26
N SER A 329 -10.92 -1.30 -18.42
CA SER A 329 -10.17 -2.52 -18.76
C SER A 329 -8.67 -2.26 -18.95
N SER A 330 -8.28 -1.04 -19.32
CA SER A 330 -6.89 -0.64 -19.55
C SER A 330 -6.06 -0.55 -18.26
N ARG A 331 -6.70 -0.49 -17.10
CA ARG A 331 -6.08 -0.32 -15.77
C ARG A 331 -5.16 0.92 -15.66
N ARG A 332 -5.43 1.96 -16.45
CA ARG A 332 -4.68 3.22 -16.43
C ARG A 332 -5.41 4.33 -15.69
N LYS A 333 -6.72 4.18 -15.47
CA LYS A 333 -7.56 5.08 -14.70
C LYS A 333 -7.65 4.61 -13.25
N PHE A 334 -7.41 5.52 -12.30
CA PHE A 334 -7.50 5.28 -10.87
C PHE A 334 -8.52 6.24 -10.26
N HIS A 335 -9.20 5.77 -9.21
CA HIS A 335 -10.33 6.48 -8.60
C HIS A 335 -9.94 7.26 -7.35
N LEU A 336 -8.76 7.00 -6.75
CA LEU A 336 -8.28 7.66 -5.54
C LEU A 336 -7.07 8.57 -5.77
#